data_31b6079fd6e0cacdf0b54871d0f5579f
#
_entry.id   31b6079fd6e0cacdf0b54871d0f5579f
#
_cell.length_a   1.000
_cell.length_b   1.000
_cell.length_c   1.000
_cell.angle_alpha   90.00
_cell.angle_beta   90.00
_cell.angle_gamma   90.00
#
_symmetry.space_group_name_H-M   'P 1'
#
loop_
_entity.id
_entity.type
_entity.pdbx_description
1 polymer ?
#
loop_
_entity_poly.entity_id
_entity_poly.type
_entity_poly.pdbx_seq_one_letter_code
_entity_poly.pdbx_strand_id
1 'polypeptide(L)'
;MEMTRRGLGIIVLAFSLNLVAGPAGAGDLQSWDKVMPNANHRFKVLNGFNGEAVLDNETQLVWEQSTDKTSRPWAQAQQHCYGKAVGGRMGWRPPTIEELTSLIDPSVEGPGAKLPPGHPFDAGTTNYWSSTTAPDDPTAAWFVRLANGGANTGLKSEPDFVLAWCVRGGHGHDAY
;
A
#
# COMPACT_ATOMS: atom_id res chain seq x y z
N MET A 1 15.89 84.62 -29.91
CA MET A 1 16.23 83.35 -30.56
C MET A 1 16.10 82.28 -29.51
N GLU A 2 14.86 81.80 -29.28
CA GLU A 2 14.49 80.84 -28.22
C GLU A 2 14.64 79.45 -28.73
N MET A 3 15.44 78.65 -28.06
CA MET A 3 15.63 77.26 -28.31
C MET A 3 14.70 76.46 -27.39
N THR A 4 13.62 75.94 -27.99
CA THR A 4 12.65 75.08 -27.31
C THR A 4 13.23 73.65 -27.13
N ARG A 5 13.53 73.22 -25.86
CA ARG A 5 13.89 71.85 -25.53
C ARG A 5 12.62 71.00 -25.49
N ARG A 6 12.49 70.04 -26.39
CA ARG A 6 11.48 69.00 -26.34
C ARG A 6 11.97 67.91 -25.37
N GLY A 7 11.27 67.76 -24.23
CA GLY A 7 11.48 66.65 -23.29
C GLY A 7 10.88 65.39 -23.90
N LEU A 8 11.70 64.33 -23.94
CA LEU A 8 11.30 62.97 -24.32
C LEU A 8 10.81 62.28 -23.05
N GLY A 9 9.49 62.14 -22.92
CA GLY A 9 8.90 61.38 -21.80
C GLY A 9 9.07 59.88 -21.99
N ILE A 10 9.80 59.25 -21.11
CA ILE A 10 9.91 57.80 -21.06
C ILE A 10 8.69 57.25 -20.30
N ILE A 11 7.80 56.58 -21.00
CA ILE A 11 6.68 55.87 -20.41
C ILE A 11 7.23 54.49 -19.90
N VAL A 12 7.38 54.37 -18.59
CA VAL A 12 7.69 53.07 -17.94
C VAL A 12 6.37 52.33 -17.74
N LEU A 13 6.11 51.34 -18.58
CA LEU A 13 5.01 50.41 -18.39
C LEU A 13 5.41 49.42 -17.28
N ALA A 14 4.85 49.60 -16.10
CA ALA A 14 4.95 48.61 -15.00
C ALA A 14 4.04 47.44 -15.32
N PHE A 15 4.62 46.31 -15.76
CA PHE A 15 3.91 45.03 -15.81
C PHE A 15 3.80 44.48 -14.38
N SER A 16 2.60 44.60 -13.82
CA SER A 16 2.25 43.93 -12.58
C SER A 16 2.00 42.45 -12.88
N LEU A 17 2.97 41.59 -12.54
CA LEU A 17 2.82 40.14 -12.60
C LEU A 17 1.96 39.74 -11.40
N ASN A 18 0.64 39.59 -11.59
CA ASN A 18 -0.24 38.98 -10.62
C ASN A 18 0.01 37.48 -10.60
N LEU A 19 0.88 37.00 -9.71
CA LEU A 19 0.93 35.60 -9.35
C LEU A 19 -0.37 35.27 -8.59
N VAL A 20 -1.34 34.72 -9.32
CA VAL A 20 -2.46 34.01 -8.68
C VAL A 20 -1.90 32.70 -8.14
N ALA A 21 -1.50 32.69 -6.88
CA ALA A 21 -1.29 31.44 -6.17
C ALA A 21 -2.66 30.77 -6.05
N GLY A 22 -2.92 29.79 -6.92
CA GLY A 22 -4.04 28.87 -6.74
C GLY A 22 -3.90 28.19 -5.37
N PRO A 23 -5.00 27.82 -4.70
CA PRO A 23 -4.90 27.03 -3.49
C PRO A 23 -4.07 25.79 -3.81
N ALA A 24 -2.94 25.64 -3.14
CA ALA A 24 -2.24 24.38 -3.08
C ALA A 24 -3.26 23.39 -2.52
N GLY A 25 -3.83 22.54 -3.38
CA GLY A 25 -4.67 21.46 -2.95
C GLY A 25 -3.84 20.67 -1.94
N ALA A 26 -4.18 20.79 -0.66
CA ALA A 26 -3.74 19.81 0.32
C ALA A 26 -4.19 18.48 -0.27
N GLY A 27 -3.25 17.69 -0.80
CA GLY A 27 -3.52 16.33 -1.24
C GLY A 27 -4.26 15.70 -0.08
N ASP A 28 -5.43 15.16 -0.36
CA ASP A 28 -6.26 14.51 0.62
C ASP A 28 -5.37 13.49 1.33
N LEU A 29 -4.96 13.78 2.56
CA LEU A 29 -4.19 12.85 3.36
C LEU A 29 -5.09 11.65 3.48
N GLN A 30 -4.67 10.51 2.92
CA GLN A 30 -5.43 9.28 3.02
C GLN A 30 -5.68 9.01 4.51
N SER A 31 -6.91 9.23 4.91
CA SER A 31 -7.32 8.97 6.28
C SER A 31 -7.40 7.47 6.47
N TRP A 32 -6.65 6.95 7.41
CA TRP A 32 -6.79 5.56 7.90
C TRP A 32 -8.17 5.30 8.52
N ASP A 33 -8.98 6.38 8.69
CA ASP A 33 -10.34 6.31 9.19
C ASP A 33 -11.38 5.94 8.12
N LYS A 34 -10.96 5.83 6.85
CA LYS A 34 -11.85 5.45 5.76
C LYS A 34 -12.09 3.95 5.79
N VAL A 35 -13.15 3.53 6.46
CA VAL A 35 -13.62 2.14 6.44
C VAL A 35 -14.57 1.92 5.27
N MET A 36 -14.27 0.94 4.41
CA MET A 36 -15.11 0.52 3.29
C MET A 36 -15.66 -0.88 3.56
N PRO A 37 -16.80 -1.02 4.23
CA PRO A 37 -17.31 -2.32 4.70
C PRO A 37 -17.78 -3.23 3.55
N ASN A 38 -18.06 -2.68 2.38
CA ASN A 38 -18.47 -3.46 1.21
C ASN A 38 -17.26 -3.86 0.38
N ALA A 39 -16.94 -5.15 0.36
CA ALA A 39 -15.80 -5.71 -0.36
C ALA A 39 -15.80 -5.35 -1.86
N ASN A 40 -16.95 -5.29 -2.51
CA ASN A 40 -17.05 -4.94 -3.94
C ASN A 40 -16.69 -3.47 -4.22
N HIS A 41 -16.85 -2.59 -3.24
CA HIS A 41 -16.43 -1.20 -3.34
C HIS A 41 -14.97 -1.02 -2.91
N ARG A 42 -14.53 -1.82 -1.93
CA ARG A 42 -13.17 -1.79 -1.41
C ARG A 42 -12.17 -2.40 -2.37
N PHE A 43 -12.44 -3.60 -2.89
CA PHE A 43 -11.49 -4.37 -3.68
C PHE A 43 -11.84 -4.37 -5.16
N LYS A 44 -10.86 -4.02 -6.00
CA LYS A 44 -10.98 -4.01 -7.45
C LYS A 44 -9.92 -4.90 -8.09
N VAL A 45 -10.36 -5.97 -8.75
CA VAL A 45 -9.46 -6.79 -9.58
C VAL A 45 -8.95 -5.96 -10.76
N LEU A 46 -7.64 -5.98 -10.99
CA LEU A 46 -6.97 -5.15 -11.98
C LEU A 46 -6.73 -5.91 -13.30
N ASN A 47 -7.49 -5.57 -14.33
CA ASN A 47 -7.31 -6.15 -15.67
C ASN A 47 -5.93 -5.88 -16.27
N GLY A 48 -5.31 -4.72 -15.94
CA GLY A 48 -3.96 -4.36 -16.36
C GLY A 48 -2.85 -5.23 -15.73
N PHE A 49 -3.22 -6.14 -14.82
CA PHE A 49 -2.38 -7.18 -14.23
C PHE A 49 -2.89 -8.59 -14.60
N ASN A 50 -3.57 -8.74 -15.70
CA ASN A 50 -4.19 -10.00 -16.14
C ASN A 50 -5.18 -10.61 -15.12
N GLY A 51 -5.73 -9.81 -14.22
CA GLY A 51 -6.57 -10.27 -13.12
C GLY A 51 -5.81 -10.84 -11.91
N GLU A 52 -4.48 -10.83 -11.93
CA GLU A 52 -3.64 -11.42 -10.89
C GLU A 52 -3.37 -10.48 -9.69
N ALA A 53 -3.90 -9.27 -9.75
CA ALA A 53 -3.74 -8.25 -8.69
C ALA A 53 -5.06 -7.55 -8.35
N VAL A 54 -5.15 -7.08 -7.11
CA VAL A 54 -6.31 -6.42 -6.53
C VAL A 54 -5.91 -5.09 -5.93
N LEU A 55 -6.54 -4.02 -6.36
CA LEU A 55 -6.44 -2.70 -5.72
C LEU A 55 -7.37 -2.67 -4.50
N ASP A 56 -6.83 -2.33 -3.36
CA ASP A 56 -7.60 -1.93 -2.18
C ASP A 56 -7.84 -0.41 -2.22
N ASN A 57 -9.07 0.01 -2.47
CA ASN A 57 -9.46 1.41 -2.55
C ASN A 57 -9.43 2.12 -1.18
N GLU A 58 -9.37 1.38 -0.09
CA GLU A 58 -9.24 1.93 1.26
C GLU A 58 -7.81 2.38 1.54
N THR A 59 -6.85 1.51 1.24
CA THR A 59 -5.42 1.74 1.52
C THR A 59 -4.62 2.22 0.32
N GLN A 60 -5.18 2.13 -0.91
CA GLN A 60 -4.50 2.37 -2.19
C GLN A 60 -3.34 1.40 -2.45
N LEU A 61 -3.30 0.29 -1.73
CA LEU A 61 -2.35 -0.79 -1.95
C LEU A 61 -2.83 -1.73 -3.06
N VAL A 62 -1.90 -2.27 -3.81
CA VAL A 62 -2.17 -3.33 -4.78
C VAL A 62 -1.66 -4.64 -4.22
N TRP A 63 -2.54 -5.57 -3.98
CA TRP A 63 -2.27 -6.89 -3.41
C TRP A 63 -2.22 -7.95 -4.51
N GLU A 64 -1.42 -8.96 -4.33
CA GLU A 64 -1.47 -10.19 -5.10
C GLU A 64 -2.85 -10.85 -4.88
N GLN A 65 -3.52 -11.25 -5.98
CA GLN A 65 -4.84 -11.85 -5.91
C GLN A 65 -4.80 -13.27 -5.34
N SER A 66 -3.81 -14.08 -5.76
CA SER A 66 -3.62 -15.46 -5.32
C SER A 66 -2.27 -15.62 -4.63
N THR A 67 -2.28 -16.02 -3.37
CA THR A 67 -1.05 -16.18 -2.58
C THR A 67 -0.32 -17.46 -2.93
N ASP A 68 1.00 -17.46 -2.81
CA ASP A 68 1.79 -18.71 -2.86
C ASP A 68 1.46 -19.58 -1.63
N LYS A 69 1.18 -20.85 -1.87
CA LYS A 69 0.79 -21.81 -0.82
C LYS A 69 2.00 -22.50 -0.17
N THR A 70 3.21 -22.02 -0.43
CA THR A 70 4.45 -22.59 0.12
C THR A 70 4.90 -21.85 1.37
N SER A 71 5.02 -22.57 2.49
CA SER A 71 5.61 -22.03 3.72
C SER A 71 7.09 -21.75 3.53
N ARG A 72 7.57 -20.65 4.09
CA ARG A 72 8.97 -20.21 3.99
C ARG A 72 9.44 -19.56 5.28
N PRO A 73 10.74 -19.69 5.62
CA PRO A 73 11.38 -18.82 6.59
C PRO A 73 11.23 -17.36 6.17
N TRP A 74 11.18 -16.46 7.14
CA TRP A 74 10.89 -15.05 6.93
C TRP A 74 11.75 -14.40 5.83
N ALA A 75 13.07 -14.60 5.86
CA ALA A 75 13.97 -14.02 4.85
C ALA A 75 13.67 -14.52 3.43
N GLN A 76 13.28 -15.79 3.27
CA GLN A 76 12.89 -16.34 1.97
C GLN A 76 11.52 -15.79 1.51
N ALA A 77 10.58 -15.54 2.44
CA ALA A 77 9.31 -14.90 2.15
C ALA A 77 9.52 -13.46 1.64
N GLN A 78 10.47 -12.72 2.26
CA GLN A 78 10.88 -11.38 1.81
C GLN A 78 11.41 -11.42 0.37
N GLN A 79 12.41 -12.30 0.12
CA GLN A 79 13.02 -12.46 -1.20
C GLN A 79 12.01 -12.90 -2.27
N HIS A 80 11.06 -13.77 -1.91
CA HIS A 80 9.99 -14.19 -2.81
C HIS A 80 9.19 -13.02 -3.33
N CYS A 81 8.77 -12.09 -2.45
CA CYS A 81 8.03 -10.91 -2.87
C CYS A 81 8.87 -9.95 -3.71
N TYR A 82 10.11 -9.67 -3.32
CA TYR A 82 11.00 -8.78 -4.10
C TYR A 82 11.33 -9.32 -5.50
N GLY A 83 11.42 -10.64 -5.64
CA GLY A 83 11.66 -11.29 -6.93
C GLY A 83 10.42 -11.52 -7.79
N LYS A 84 9.22 -11.19 -7.28
CA LYS A 84 7.97 -11.56 -7.93
C LYS A 84 7.60 -10.62 -9.07
N ALA A 85 7.01 -11.21 -10.12
CA ALA A 85 6.33 -10.47 -11.18
C ALA A 85 4.87 -10.97 -11.26
N VAL A 86 3.92 -10.10 -10.94
CA VAL A 86 2.48 -10.39 -10.99
C VAL A 86 1.87 -9.59 -12.13
N GLY A 87 1.15 -10.25 -13.01
CA GLY A 87 0.64 -9.62 -14.22
C GLY A 87 1.73 -9.01 -15.10
N GLY A 88 2.94 -9.59 -15.09
CA GLY A 88 4.11 -9.08 -15.81
C GLY A 88 4.74 -7.82 -15.21
N ARG A 89 4.37 -7.42 -14.00
CA ARG A 89 4.88 -6.20 -13.32
C ARG A 89 5.66 -6.55 -12.07
N MET A 90 6.81 -5.92 -11.92
CA MET A 90 7.71 -6.01 -10.75
C MET A 90 7.42 -4.90 -9.72
N GLY A 91 8.24 -4.81 -8.66
CA GLY A 91 8.09 -3.83 -7.59
C GLY A 91 7.15 -4.31 -6.49
N TRP A 92 7.08 -5.62 -6.29
CA TRP A 92 6.37 -6.24 -5.19
C TRP A 92 7.27 -6.32 -3.95
N ARG A 93 6.67 -6.23 -2.80
CA ARG A 93 7.34 -6.33 -1.51
C ARG A 93 6.46 -7.07 -0.50
N PRO A 94 7.02 -7.56 0.59
CA PRO A 94 6.20 -8.02 1.70
C PRO A 94 5.48 -6.83 2.35
N PRO A 95 4.24 -7.03 2.85
CA PRO A 95 3.50 -5.99 3.56
C PRO A 95 4.08 -5.73 4.96
N THR A 96 3.86 -4.56 5.52
CA THR A 96 4.05 -4.31 6.96
C THR A 96 2.95 -5.00 7.78
N ILE A 97 3.10 -5.04 9.10
CA ILE A 97 2.07 -5.64 9.96
C ILE A 97 0.78 -4.83 9.90
N GLU A 98 0.86 -3.51 9.82
CA GLU A 98 -0.26 -2.59 9.70
C GLU A 98 -1.01 -2.81 8.38
N GLU A 99 -0.27 -2.99 7.29
CA GLU A 99 -0.86 -3.26 5.97
C GLU A 99 -1.59 -4.61 5.95
N LEU A 100 -1.02 -5.67 6.54
CA LEU A 100 -1.70 -6.96 6.65
C LEU A 100 -2.95 -6.89 7.54
N THR A 101 -2.85 -6.23 8.69
CA THR A 101 -3.98 -6.11 9.61
C THR A 101 -5.09 -5.24 9.04
N SER A 102 -4.80 -4.31 8.14
CA SER A 102 -5.83 -3.51 7.46
C SER A 102 -6.79 -4.33 6.61
N LEU A 103 -6.39 -5.53 6.16
CA LEU A 103 -7.26 -6.45 5.42
C LEU A 103 -8.27 -7.17 6.33
N ILE A 104 -8.04 -7.20 7.66
CA ILE A 104 -8.86 -7.95 8.60
C ILE A 104 -10.17 -7.22 8.87
N ASP A 105 -11.25 -7.95 8.73
CA ASP A 105 -12.59 -7.52 9.15
C ASP A 105 -12.98 -8.28 10.44
N PRO A 106 -12.92 -7.64 11.61
CA PRO A 106 -13.22 -8.29 12.88
C PRO A 106 -14.71 -8.66 13.04
N SER A 107 -15.58 -8.12 12.20
CA SER A 107 -17.02 -8.43 12.22
C SER A 107 -17.36 -9.77 11.56
N VAL A 108 -16.42 -10.35 10.81
CA VAL A 108 -16.61 -11.66 10.17
C VAL A 108 -16.56 -12.76 11.21
N GLU A 109 -17.70 -13.39 11.42
CA GLU A 109 -17.84 -14.52 12.35
C GLU A 109 -17.70 -15.87 11.62
N GLY A 110 -17.58 -16.95 12.41
CA GLY A 110 -17.52 -18.33 11.90
C GLY A 110 -16.17 -18.75 11.32
N PRO A 111 -16.11 -19.92 10.66
CA PRO A 111 -14.88 -20.44 10.05
C PRO A 111 -14.57 -19.69 8.73
N GLY A 112 -13.29 -19.58 8.43
CA GLY A 112 -12.82 -18.92 7.21
C GLY A 112 -11.80 -17.83 7.50
N ALA A 113 -11.32 -17.17 6.43
CA ALA A 113 -10.46 -16.01 6.56
C ALA A 113 -11.27 -14.80 7.06
N LYS A 114 -10.70 -14.04 7.99
CA LYS A 114 -11.29 -12.80 8.52
C LYS A 114 -11.10 -11.62 7.57
N LEU A 115 -11.51 -11.81 6.34
CA LEU A 115 -11.51 -10.79 5.28
C LEU A 115 -12.95 -10.36 4.99
N PRO A 116 -13.20 -9.13 4.51
CA PRO A 116 -14.54 -8.66 4.18
C PRO A 116 -15.26 -9.62 3.23
N PRO A 117 -16.53 -9.99 3.51
CA PRO A 117 -17.27 -10.95 2.70
C PRO A 117 -17.37 -10.50 1.23
N GLY A 118 -17.09 -11.43 0.30
CA GLY A 118 -17.08 -11.14 -1.13
C GLY A 118 -15.73 -10.61 -1.65
N HIS A 119 -14.67 -10.63 -0.84
CA HIS A 119 -13.33 -10.29 -1.28
C HIS A 119 -12.86 -11.20 -2.44
N PRO A 120 -12.05 -10.68 -3.38
CA PRO A 120 -11.63 -11.43 -4.57
C PRO A 120 -10.35 -12.26 -4.37
N PHE A 121 -9.78 -12.31 -3.17
CA PHE A 121 -8.50 -12.97 -2.90
C PHE A 121 -8.64 -14.50 -2.82
N ASP A 122 -7.71 -15.22 -3.46
CA ASP A 122 -7.44 -16.63 -3.19
C ASP A 122 -6.38 -16.74 -2.08
N ALA A 123 -6.78 -16.41 -0.87
CA ALA A 123 -5.99 -16.50 0.34
C ALA A 123 -6.60 -17.57 1.27
N GLY A 124 -5.75 -18.46 1.79
CA GLY A 124 -6.18 -19.46 2.78
C GLY A 124 -6.41 -18.85 4.16
N THR A 125 -6.85 -19.69 5.10
CA THR A 125 -7.04 -19.31 6.52
C THR A 125 -5.74 -19.35 7.34
N THR A 126 -4.60 -19.48 6.70
CA THR A 126 -3.28 -19.67 7.29
C THR A 126 -2.63 -18.35 7.76
N ASN A 127 -1.35 -18.42 8.08
CA ASN A 127 -0.55 -17.30 8.56
C ASN A 127 0.21 -16.66 7.40
N TYR A 128 0.41 -15.33 7.45
CA TYR A 128 1.16 -14.58 6.46
C TYR A 128 2.19 -13.68 7.12
N TRP A 129 3.46 -13.79 6.69
CA TRP A 129 4.54 -12.94 7.19
C TRP A 129 4.33 -11.46 6.84
N SER A 130 4.65 -10.59 7.79
CA SER A 130 4.92 -9.18 7.50
C SER A 130 6.41 -8.92 7.32
N SER A 131 6.77 -7.73 6.83
CA SER A 131 8.16 -7.24 6.84
C SER A 131 8.60 -6.73 8.22
N THR A 132 7.69 -6.60 9.17
CA THR A 132 7.91 -5.98 10.48
C THR A 132 8.57 -6.97 11.45
N THR A 133 9.80 -6.62 11.88
CA THR A 133 10.50 -7.36 12.95
C THR A 133 9.82 -7.10 14.30
N ALA A 134 9.79 -8.09 15.17
CA ALA A 134 9.30 -7.91 16.54
C ALA A 134 10.22 -6.94 17.30
N PRO A 135 9.67 -5.93 18.02
CA PRO A 135 10.48 -4.87 18.64
C PRO A 135 11.39 -5.40 19.76
N ASP A 136 10.93 -6.42 20.48
CA ASP A 136 11.64 -6.95 21.65
C ASP A 136 12.52 -8.18 21.32
N ASP A 137 12.40 -8.72 20.09
CA ASP A 137 13.17 -9.86 19.62
C ASP A 137 13.54 -9.73 18.14
N PRO A 138 14.78 -9.34 17.79
CA PRO A 138 15.22 -9.20 16.41
C PRO A 138 15.25 -10.52 15.63
N THR A 139 15.19 -11.67 16.31
CA THR A 139 15.12 -13.01 15.69
C THR A 139 13.70 -13.40 15.30
N ALA A 140 12.68 -12.65 15.76
CA ALA A 140 11.27 -12.84 15.44
C ALA A 140 10.72 -11.76 14.52
N ALA A 141 9.64 -12.08 13.82
CA ALA A 141 8.88 -11.15 12.99
C ALA A 141 7.38 -11.32 13.22
N TRP A 142 6.63 -10.27 12.91
CA TRP A 142 5.17 -10.32 12.97
C TRP A 142 4.58 -11.08 11.79
N PHE A 143 3.50 -11.79 12.04
CA PHE A 143 2.62 -12.40 11.05
C PHE A 143 1.16 -12.22 11.44
N VAL A 144 0.27 -12.32 10.46
CA VAL A 144 -1.19 -12.32 10.68
C VAL A 144 -1.73 -13.70 10.39
N ARG A 145 -2.58 -14.20 11.30
CA ARG A 145 -3.37 -15.42 11.10
C ARG A 145 -4.74 -15.08 10.56
N LEU A 146 -5.02 -15.39 9.31
CA LEU A 146 -6.32 -15.05 8.71
C LEU A 146 -7.50 -15.80 9.33
N ALA A 147 -7.29 -16.96 9.92
CA ALA A 147 -8.37 -17.76 10.55
C ALA A 147 -9.07 -17.04 11.71
N ASN A 148 -8.38 -16.14 12.39
CA ASN A 148 -8.92 -15.40 13.54
C ASN A 148 -8.61 -13.90 13.51
N GLY A 149 -7.91 -13.41 12.49
CA GLY A 149 -7.49 -12.01 12.36
C GLY A 149 -6.38 -11.59 13.33
N GLY A 150 -5.81 -12.51 14.10
CA GLY A 150 -4.81 -12.19 15.12
C GLY A 150 -3.42 -11.92 14.55
N ALA A 151 -2.77 -10.85 15.03
CA ALA A 151 -1.36 -10.60 14.80
C ALA A 151 -0.53 -11.28 15.91
N ASN A 152 0.53 -11.98 15.51
CA ASN A 152 1.40 -12.74 16.41
C ASN A 152 2.86 -12.60 15.93
N THR A 153 3.81 -12.99 16.78
CA THR A 153 5.23 -13.08 16.42
C THR A 153 5.67 -14.53 16.32
N GLY A 154 6.64 -14.78 15.44
CA GLY A 154 7.26 -16.10 15.28
C GLY A 154 8.72 -15.97 14.89
N LEU A 155 9.52 -17.02 15.15
CA LEU A 155 10.93 -17.04 14.83
C LEU A 155 11.14 -16.99 13.31
N LYS A 156 11.99 -16.08 12.86
CA LYS A 156 12.29 -15.87 11.43
C LYS A 156 12.88 -17.10 10.73
N SER A 157 13.52 -17.97 11.50
CA SER A 157 14.15 -19.20 11.00
C SER A 157 13.17 -20.35 10.76
N GLU A 158 12.00 -20.30 11.39
CA GLU A 158 11.01 -21.39 11.32
C GLU A 158 10.06 -21.17 10.15
N PRO A 159 9.98 -22.13 9.21
CA PRO A 159 9.08 -22.03 8.06
C PRO A 159 7.65 -22.45 8.38
N ASP A 160 7.38 -22.92 9.63
CA ASP A 160 6.17 -23.67 9.94
C ASP A 160 4.88 -22.85 9.78
N PHE A 161 4.17 -23.17 8.69
CA PHE A 161 2.81 -22.69 8.39
C PHE A 161 2.68 -21.18 8.13
N VAL A 162 3.77 -20.45 7.79
CA VAL A 162 3.69 -19.04 7.44
C VAL A 162 4.07 -18.83 5.98
N LEU A 163 3.14 -18.24 5.24
CA LEU A 163 3.24 -17.99 3.81
C LEU A 163 3.71 -16.56 3.52
N ALA A 164 4.03 -16.30 2.24
CA ALA A 164 4.20 -14.95 1.73
C ALA A 164 2.91 -14.47 1.07
N TRP A 165 2.56 -13.21 1.29
CA TRP A 165 1.56 -12.46 0.53
C TRP A 165 2.18 -11.13 0.13
N CYS A 166 2.21 -10.85 -1.16
CA CYS A 166 2.96 -9.71 -1.65
C CYS A 166 2.06 -8.51 -1.95
N VAL A 167 2.57 -7.32 -1.68
CA VAL A 167 1.90 -6.05 -1.88
C VAL A 167 2.76 -5.12 -2.73
N ARG A 168 2.14 -4.16 -3.38
CA ARG A 168 2.80 -3.11 -4.16
C ARG A 168 2.15 -1.76 -3.90
N GLY A 169 2.93 -0.68 -3.98
CA GLY A 169 2.47 0.68 -3.67
C GLY A 169 2.56 1.00 -2.17
N GLY A 170 1.83 2.03 -1.75
CA GLY A 170 1.95 2.61 -0.42
C GLY A 170 3.00 3.72 -0.38
N HIS A 171 2.90 4.61 0.63
CA HIS A 171 3.85 5.70 0.77
C HIS A 171 5.15 5.20 1.39
N GLY A 172 6.15 5.01 0.54
CA GLY A 172 7.51 5.42 0.78
C GLY A 172 8.26 4.82 1.96
N HIS A 173 8.22 3.50 2.17
CA HIS A 173 9.41 2.86 2.73
C HIS A 173 10.37 2.37 1.63
N ASP A 174 10.04 2.66 0.38
CA ASP A 174 10.85 2.31 -0.80
C ASP A 174 11.97 3.34 -1.07
N ALA A 175 12.27 4.22 -0.14
CA ALA A 175 13.24 5.31 -0.28
C ALA A 175 14.48 5.16 0.62
N TYR A 176 14.96 3.92 0.82
CA TYR A 176 16.29 3.73 1.42
C TYR A 176 16.99 2.53 0.80
#